data_0d1377902686c4d33f7d0210c890d66f
#
_entry.id   0d1377902686c4d33f7d0210c890d66f
#
_cell.length_a   1.000
_cell.length_b   1.000
_cell.length_c   1.000
_cell.angle_alpha   90.00
_cell.angle_beta   90.00
_cell.angle_gamma   90.00
#
_symmetry.space_group_name_H-M   'P 1'
#
loop_
_entity.id
_entity.type
_entity.pdbx_description
1 polymer ?
#
loop_
_entity_poly.entity_id
_entity_poly.type
_entity_poly.pdbx_seq_one_letter_code
_entity_poly.pdbx_strand_id
1 'polypeptide(L)'
;MNASYKTAIKFKDLYIPVKMLKVSHDSSIELNQLCKDSKERVRYRKYCPSCDKEITNDDIVKGYCYTNSPDKYVILTDEDLKGITTNEDKTLTIEYFCKPREISDLLIDKSYYLIPEIESEKDYQLLRRAMTANRVAGISEIVLGTKQELVALFANKSCIIATILFYENEINDLPIMCEHKVEKDKLETLKSDIAYNTKEFDWQSHYDKYQLKLRKLIFDKIPKK
;
A
#
# COMPACT_ATOMS: atom_id res chain seq x y z
N MET A 1 4.88 12.45 12.28
CA MET A 1 4.73 11.61 11.08
C MET A 1 4.52 12.50 9.88
N ASN A 2 5.25 12.27 8.78
CA ASN A 2 5.07 13.05 7.56
C ASN A 2 3.88 12.47 6.77
N ALA A 3 3.01 13.37 6.26
CA ALA A 3 1.91 12.97 5.37
C ALA A 3 2.48 12.39 4.07
N SER A 4 1.93 11.25 3.62
CA SER A 4 2.31 10.66 2.33
C SER A 4 1.69 11.45 1.17
N TYR A 5 0.42 11.87 1.35
CA TYR A 5 -0.34 12.62 0.34
C TYR A 5 -1.26 13.63 1.02
N LYS A 6 -1.56 14.72 0.28
CA LYS A 6 -2.62 15.66 0.62
C LYS A 6 -3.73 15.51 -0.41
N THR A 7 -4.99 15.40 0.05
CA THR A 7 -6.17 15.22 -0.80
C THR A 7 -7.40 15.79 -0.11
N ALA A 8 -8.58 15.56 -0.65
CA ALA A 8 -9.84 15.85 0.01
C ALA A 8 -10.81 14.68 -0.15
N ILE A 9 -11.73 14.52 0.79
CA ILE A 9 -12.90 13.64 0.64
C ILE A 9 -14.04 14.51 0.10
N LYS A 10 -14.67 14.07 -0.98
CA LYS A 10 -15.84 14.75 -1.57
C LYS A 10 -17.05 13.83 -1.55
N PHE A 11 -18.15 14.32 -1.03
CA PHE A 11 -19.44 13.64 -1.11
C PHE A 11 -20.57 14.66 -1.12
N LYS A 12 -21.32 14.77 -2.23
CA LYS A 12 -22.30 15.84 -2.46
C LYS A 12 -21.69 17.22 -2.24
N ASP A 13 -22.24 18.01 -1.32
CA ASP A 13 -21.76 19.36 -1.00
C ASP A 13 -20.62 19.36 0.02
N LEU A 14 -20.26 18.21 0.59
CA LEU A 14 -19.14 18.10 1.53
C LEU A 14 -17.81 18.04 0.75
N TYR A 15 -16.89 18.92 1.12
CA TYR A 15 -15.50 18.91 0.65
C TYR A 15 -14.58 19.03 1.85
N ILE A 16 -13.86 17.96 2.16
CA ILE A 16 -13.14 17.79 3.41
C ILE A 16 -11.65 17.60 3.11
N PRO A 17 -10.82 18.64 3.16
CA PRO A 17 -9.36 18.53 3.04
C PRO A 17 -8.77 17.59 4.09
N VAL A 18 -7.98 16.63 3.64
CA VAL A 18 -7.36 15.61 4.51
C VAL A 18 -5.91 15.32 4.11
N LYS A 19 -5.15 14.82 5.08
CA LYS A 19 -3.82 14.25 4.88
C LYS A 19 -3.89 12.74 5.02
N MET A 20 -3.28 12.01 4.09
CA MET A 20 -3.15 10.56 4.14
C MET A 20 -1.85 10.20 4.85
N LEU A 21 -1.94 9.46 5.95
CA LEU A 21 -0.80 8.94 6.71
C LEU A 21 -0.81 7.41 6.62
N LYS A 22 0.30 6.80 6.21
CA LYS A 22 0.39 5.32 6.22
C LYS A 22 0.08 4.76 7.60
N VAL A 23 -0.75 3.71 7.64
CA VAL A 23 -1.08 2.98 8.88
C VAL A 23 0.14 2.23 9.40
N SER A 24 0.97 1.71 8.51
CA SER A 24 2.19 0.97 8.83
C SER A 24 3.44 1.69 8.34
N HIS A 25 4.57 1.39 8.95
CA HIS A 25 5.89 1.81 8.51
C HIS A 25 6.84 0.63 8.53
N ASP A 26 7.84 0.65 7.68
CA ASP A 26 8.93 -0.31 7.75
C ASP A 26 9.80 0.01 8.97
N SER A 27 10.01 -0.96 9.84
CA SER A 27 10.87 -0.87 11.03
C SER A 27 12.16 -1.65 10.87
N SER A 28 12.43 -2.19 9.68
CA SER A 28 13.65 -2.95 9.39
C SER A 28 14.89 -2.07 9.46
N ILE A 29 16.01 -2.68 9.86
CA ILE A 29 17.31 -2.03 9.89
C ILE A 29 17.85 -1.99 8.47
N GLU A 30 18.04 -0.80 7.92
CA GLU A 30 18.68 -0.60 6.64
C GLU A 30 20.20 -0.78 6.73
N LEU A 31 20.73 -1.73 5.95
CA LEU A 31 22.17 -1.92 5.82
C LEU A 31 22.66 -1.25 4.54
N ASN A 32 23.62 -0.33 4.67
CA ASN A 32 24.26 0.30 3.51
C ASN A 32 25.21 -0.67 2.82
N GLN A 33 25.19 -0.66 1.49
CA GLN A 33 26.20 -1.38 0.70
C GLN A 33 27.51 -0.60 0.69
N LEU A 34 28.57 -1.28 1.12
CA LEU A 34 29.91 -0.69 1.19
C LEU A 34 30.85 -1.44 0.26
N CYS A 35 31.79 -0.73 -0.34
CA CYS A 35 32.91 -1.34 -1.06
C CYS A 35 33.72 -2.20 -0.10
N LYS A 36 34.06 -3.44 -0.52
CA LYS A 36 34.79 -4.39 0.32
C LYS A 36 36.16 -3.86 0.75
N ASP A 37 36.82 -3.10 -0.11
CA ASP A 37 38.19 -2.64 0.11
C ASP A 37 38.21 -1.28 0.83
N SER A 38 37.58 -0.25 0.25
CA SER A 38 37.59 1.11 0.81
C SER A 38 36.64 1.31 1.99
N LYS A 39 35.63 0.42 2.16
CA LYS A 39 34.53 0.57 3.14
C LYS A 39 33.65 1.79 2.90
N GLU A 40 33.80 2.46 1.77
CA GLU A 40 32.97 3.59 1.37
C GLU A 40 31.61 3.12 0.82
N ARG A 41 30.59 3.99 0.93
CA ARG A 41 29.25 3.70 0.46
C ARG A 41 29.24 3.59 -1.07
N VAL A 42 28.71 2.46 -1.59
CA VAL A 42 28.51 2.24 -3.02
C VAL A 42 27.43 3.22 -3.53
N ARG A 43 27.73 3.85 -4.67
CA ARG A 43 26.80 4.72 -5.41
C ARG A 43 26.49 4.11 -6.75
N TYR A 44 25.22 4.24 -7.19
CA TYR A 44 24.77 3.79 -8.49
C TYR A 44 24.78 4.96 -9.46
N ARG A 45 25.28 4.71 -10.67
CA ARG A 45 25.24 5.65 -11.78
C ARG A 45 24.45 5.04 -12.93
N LYS A 46 23.65 5.84 -13.60
CA LYS A 46 22.89 5.41 -14.76
C LYS A 46 23.80 5.44 -15.97
N TYR A 47 23.83 4.35 -16.73
CA TYR A 47 24.70 4.19 -17.87
C TYR A 47 23.90 3.73 -19.09
N CYS A 48 24.12 4.38 -20.24
CA CYS A 48 23.52 3.97 -21.50
C CYS A 48 24.54 3.17 -22.32
N PRO A 49 24.32 1.85 -22.52
CA PRO A 49 25.27 1.00 -23.24
C PRO A 49 25.49 1.44 -24.69
N SER A 50 24.41 1.88 -25.37
CA SER A 50 24.47 2.29 -26.79
C SER A 50 25.21 3.62 -27.00
N CYS A 51 25.17 4.51 -26.02
CA CYS A 51 25.86 5.81 -26.06
C CYS A 51 27.24 5.74 -25.40
N ASP A 52 27.56 4.64 -24.72
CA ASP A 52 28.78 4.43 -23.96
C ASP A 52 29.10 5.55 -22.96
N LYS A 53 28.07 6.07 -22.27
CA LYS A 53 28.23 7.19 -21.33
C LYS A 53 27.28 7.09 -20.12
N GLU A 54 27.70 7.74 -19.04
CA GLU A 54 26.80 8.02 -17.92
C GLU A 54 25.75 9.06 -18.32
N ILE A 55 24.52 8.87 -17.87
CA ILE A 55 23.37 9.73 -18.16
C ILE A 55 22.70 10.20 -16.87
N THR A 56 22.10 11.38 -16.93
CA THR A 56 21.33 11.98 -15.84
C THR A 56 19.84 11.63 -15.97
N ASN A 57 19.02 12.06 -15.01
CA ASN A 57 17.57 11.90 -15.09
C ASN A 57 16.99 12.66 -16.29
N ASP A 58 17.56 13.82 -16.65
CA ASP A 58 17.10 14.68 -17.74
C ASP A 58 17.36 14.07 -19.13
N ASP A 59 18.30 13.11 -19.20
CA ASP A 59 18.59 12.35 -20.43
C ASP A 59 17.67 11.13 -20.63
N ILE A 60 16.71 10.89 -19.71
CA ILE A 60 15.87 9.70 -19.70
C ILE A 60 14.45 10.04 -20.10
N VAL A 61 13.94 9.33 -21.10
CA VAL A 61 12.54 9.36 -21.51
C VAL A 61 11.83 8.06 -21.17
N LYS A 62 10.51 8.07 -21.03
CA LYS A 62 9.70 6.87 -20.81
C LYS A 62 9.30 6.28 -22.15
N GLY A 63 9.48 4.98 -22.32
CA GLY A 63 9.10 4.26 -23.53
C GLY A 63 8.24 3.04 -23.21
N TYR A 64 7.18 2.84 -23.99
CA TYR A 64 6.35 1.63 -23.95
C TYR A 64 6.72 0.73 -25.13
N CYS A 65 7.12 -0.52 -24.84
CA CYS A 65 7.38 -1.52 -25.88
C CYS A 65 6.05 -2.06 -26.41
N TYR A 66 5.72 -1.78 -27.65
CA TYR A 66 4.44 -2.16 -28.27
C TYR A 66 4.52 -3.43 -29.12
N THR A 67 5.67 -4.07 -29.17
CA THR A 67 5.88 -5.32 -29.91
C THR A 67 6.66 -6.31 -29.04
N ASN A 68 6.64 -7.61 -29.40
CA ASN A 68 7.49 -8.61 -28.74
C ASN A 68 8.99 -8.45 -29.11
N SER A 69 9.34 -7.44 -29.88
CA SER A 69 10.72 -7.10 -30.27
C SER A 69 11.26 -6.05 -29.30
N PRO A 70 12.39 -6.28 -28.62
CA PRO A 70 12.88 -5.42 -27.54
C PRO A 70 13.33 -4.01 -28.00
N ASP A 71 13.26 -3.69 -29.28
CA ASP A 71 13.85 -2.45 -29.83
C ASP A 71 12.81 -1.45 -30.35
N LYS A 72 11.51 -1.70 -30.17
CA LYS A 72 10.45 -0.80 -30.65
C LYS A 72 9.67 -0.20 -29.51
N TYR A 73 9.93 1.08 -29.25
CA TYR A 73 9.29 1.84 -28.19
C TYR A 73 8.47 3.02 -28.73
N VAL A 74 7.30 3.23 -28.16
CA VAL A 74 6.62 4.54 -28.23
C VAL A 74 7.16 5.37 -27.06
N ILE A 75 7.70 6.53 -27.37
CA ILE A 75 8.21 7.47 -26.35
C ILE A 75 7.03 8.29 -25.83
N LEU A 76 6.90 8.38 -24.51
CA LEU A 76 5.92 9.18 -23.82
C LEU A 76 6.62 10.34 -23.11
N THR A 77 6.20 11.56 -23.43
CA THR A 77 6.70 12.77 -22.77
C THR A 77 6.00 12.98 -21.42
N ASP A 78 6.59 13.78 -20.54
CA ASP A 78 5.94 14.16 -19.29
C ASP A 78 4.66 15.01 -19.53
N GLU A 79 4.58 15.73 -20.66
CA GLU A 79 3.39 16.44 -21.07
C GLU A 79 2.26 15.48 -21.46
N ASP A 80 2.56 14.42 -22.23
CA ASP A 80 1.57 13.39 -22.57
C ASP A 80 0.98 12.77 -21.29
N LEU A 81 1.84 12.45 -20.31
CA LEU A 81 1.41 11.84 -19.06
C LEU A 81 0.63 12.80 -18.15
N LYS A 82 0.95 14.10 -18.15
CA LYS A 82 0.19 15.11 -17.41
C LYS A 82 -1.19 15.36 -18.02
N GLY A 83 -1.33 15.20 -19.32
CA GLY A 83 -2.58 15.42 -20.04
C GLY A 83 -3.67 14.40 -19.75
N ILE A 84 -3.33 13.23 -19.21
CA ILE A 84 -4.30 12.16 -18.91
C ILE A 84 -4.85 12.19 -17.49
N THR A 85 -4.44 13.12 -16.62
CA THR A 85 -4.93 13.26 -15.25
C THR A 85 -5.41 14.67 -14.98
N THR A 86 -6.50 14.81 -14.23
CA THR A 86 -7.06 16.09 -13.77
C THR A 86 -6.81 16.30 -12.27
N ASN A 87 -7.12 17.49 -11.75
CA ASN A 87 -7.07 17.73 -10.30
C ASN A 87 -8.21 17.00 -9.56
N GLU A 88 -9.32 16.73 -10.24
CA GLU A 88 -10.44 15.96 -9.65
C GLU A 88 -10.04 14.52 -9.38
N ASP A 89 -9.21 13.92 -10.23
CA ASP A 89 -8.68 12.56 -10.05
C ASP A 89 -7.83 12.40 -8.78
N LYS A 90 -7.37 13.51 -8.19
CA LYS A 90 -6.61 13.54 -6.93
C LYS A 90 -7.52 13.68 -5.70
N THR A 91 -8.83 13.64 -5.87
CA THR A 91 -9.82 13.79 -4.79
C THR A 91 -10.53 12.46 -4.56
N LEU A 92 -10.68 12.07 -3.29
CA LEU A 92 -11.47 10.90 -2.89
C LEU A 92 -12.96 11.23 -3.01
N THR A 93 -13.49 11.19 -4.22
CA THR A 93 -14.93 11.40 -4.45
C THR A 93 -15.68 10.11 -4.16
N ILE A 94 -16.50 10.09 -3.11
CA ILE A 94 -17.31 8.92 -2.78
C ILE A 94 -18.41 8.76 -3.82
N GLU A 95 -18.38 7.67 -4.56
CA GLU A 95 -19.34 7.35 -5.61
C GLU A 95 -20.58 6.68 -5.03
N TYR A 96 -20.37 5.69 -4.15
CA TYR A 96 -21.43 4.95 -3.47
C TYR A 96 -20.94 4.37 -2.15
N PHE A 97 -21.86 3.77 -1.40
CA PHE A 97 -21.56 3.05 -0.17
C PHE A 97 -21.99 1.59 -0.28
N CYS A 98 -21.20 0.71 0.32
CA CYS A 98 -21.47 -0.73 0.42
C CYS A 98 -21.31 -1.22 1.86
N LYS A 99 -21.67 -2.47 2.14
CA LYS A 99 -21.37 -3.06 3.45
C LYS A 99 -19.91 -3.51 3.50
N PRO A 100 -19.16 -3.23 4.59
CA PRO A 100 -17.75 -3.63 4.72
C PRO A 100 -17.50 -5.11 4.42
N ARG A 101 -18.41 -6.00 4.76
CA ARG A 101 -18.31 -7.45 4.52
C ARG A 101 -18.36 -7.86 3.03
N GLU A 102 -18.78 -6.95 2.14
CA GLU A 102 -18.82 -7.18 0.69
C GLU A 102 -17.45 -6.97 0.06
N ILE A 103 -16.52 -6.35 0.80
CA ILE A 103 -15.14 -6.13 0.39
C ILE A 103 -14.31 -7.29 0.95
N SER A 104 -13.78 -8.14 0.09
CA SER A 104 -12.92 -9.25 0.49
C SER A 104 -11.58 -8.74 1.02
N ASP A 105 -11.06 -9.36 2.08
CA ASP A 105 -9.73 -9.07 2.61
C ASP A 105 -8.61 -9.32 1.59
N LEU A 106 -8.85 -10.19 0.59
CA LEU A 106 -7.91 -10.46 -0.51
C LEU A 106 -7.69 -9.25 -1.42
N LEU A 107 -8.62 -8.29 -1.43
CA LEU A 107 -8.51 -7.08 -2.24
C LEU A 107 -7.66 -6.00 -1.60
N ILE A 108 -7.27 -6.14 -0.34
CA ILE A 108 -6.57 -5.09 0.42
C ILE A 108 -5.08 -5.07 0.07
N ASP A 109 -4.60 -3.94 -0.47
CA ASP A 109 -3.17 -3.67 -0.68
C ASP A 109 -2.57 -2.94 0.55
N LYS A 110 -3.00 -1.70 0.80
CA LYS A 110 -2.43 -0.84 1.85
C LYS A 110 -3.46 0.14 2.39
N SER A 111 -3.23 0.62 3.61
CA SER A 111 -4.17 1.52 4.29
C SER A 111 -3.52 2.81 4.77
N TYR A 112 -4.33 3.87 4.82
CA TYR A 112 -3.95 5.20 5.28
C TYR A 112 -4.97 5.75 6.27
N TYR A 113 -4.51 6.37 7.33
CA TYR A 113 -5.35 7.23 8.16
C TYR A 113 -5.63 8.52 7.40
N LEU A 114 -6.89 8.95 7.37
CA LEU A 114 -7.28 10.25 6.86
C LEU A 114 -7.40 11.22 8.03
N ILE A 115 -6.54 12.22 8.04
CA ILE A 115 -6.51 13.24 9.09
C ILE A 115 -7.03 14.55 8.50
N PRO A 116 -8.14 15.12 9.02
CA PRO A 116 -8.68 16.37 8.51
C PRO A 116 -7.74 17.54 8.77
N GLU A 117 -7.83 18.57 7.95
CA GLU A 117 -7.31 19.89 8.31
C GLU A 117 -8.23 20.54 9.35
N ILE A 118 -7.68 21.45 10.16
CA ILE A 118 -8.37 22.01 11.34
C ILE A 118 -9.75 22.61 10.98
N GLU A 119 -9.81 23.30 9.85
CA GLU A 119 -11.04 23.97 9.38
C GLU A 119 -12.13 23.00 8.95
N SER A 120 -11.77 21.77 8.58
CA SER A 120 -12.68 20.73 8.05
C SER A 120 -13.06 19.65 9.08
N GLU A 121 -12.63 19.78 10.34
CA GLU A 121 -12.88 18.75 11.37
C GLU A 121 -14.38 18.50 11.62
N LYS A 122 -15.23 19.51 11.55
CA LYS A 122 -16.69 19.36 11.78
C LYS A 122 -17.33 18.49 10.72
N ASP A 123 -17.06 18.76 9.46
CA ASP A 123 -17.60 18.02 8.32
C ASP A 123 -17.02 16.60 8.26
N TYR A 124 -15.73 16.45 8.60
CA TYR A 124 -15.11 15.15 8.76
C TYR A 124 -15.80 14.30 9.84
N GLN A 125 -16.07 14.87 11.02
CA GLN A 125 -16.76 14.15 12.08
C GLN A 125 -18.21 13.82 11.72
N LEU A 126 -18.89 14.70 10.98
CA LEU A 126 -20.24 14.45 10.48
C LEU A 126 -20.25 13.22 9.55
N LEU A 127 -19.39 13.22 8.52
CA LEU A 127 -19.26 12.10 7.58
C LEU A 127 -18.90 10.80 8.31
N ARG A 128 -17.87 10.83 9.15
CA ARG A 128 -17.41 9.67 9.92
C ARG A 128 -18.51 9.03 10.75
N ARG A 129 -19.27 9.86 11.50
CA ARG A 129 -20.40 9.39 12.36
C ARG A 129 -21.53 8.83 11.51
N ALA A 130 -21.86 9.45 10.40
CA ALA A 130 -22.90 8.98 9.49
C ALA A 130 -22.52 7.60 8.90
N MET A 131 -21.29 7.41 8.42
CA MET A 131 -20.79 6.14 7.93
C MET A 131 -20.80 5.05 9.02
N THR A 132 -20.35 5.40 10.24
CA THR A 132 -20.33 4.45 11.37
C THR A 132 -21.75 4.03 11.77
N ALA A 133 -22.71 4.97 11.84
CA ALA A 133 -24.11 4.71 12.20
C ALA A 133 -24.79 3.77 11.17
N ASN A 134 -24.52 3.98 9.89
CA ASN A 134 -25.07 3.16 8.81
C ASN A 134 -24.29 1.84 8.59
N ARG A 135 -23.14 1.67 9.23
CA ARG A 135 -22.23 0.52 9.08
C ARG A 135 -21.87 0.27 7.61
N VAL A 136 -21.37 1.32 6.95
CA VAL A 136 -21.01 1.28 5.53
C VAL A 136 -19.57 1.73 5.31
N ALA A 137 -19.00 1.28 4.20
CA ALA A 137 -17.77 1.79 3.61
C ALA A 137 -18.12 2.62 2.38
N GLY A 138 -17.41 3.74 2.16
CA GLY A 138 -17.52 4.54 0.95
C GLY A 138 -16.56 4.03 -0.11
N ILE A 139 -17.00 3.94 -1.36
CA ILE A 139 -16.14 3.55 -2.49
C ILE A 139 -15.79 4.78 -3.28
N SER A 140 -14.52 4.89 -3.64
CA SER A 140 -13.92 6.02 -4.34
C SER A 140 -12.75 5.55 -5.20
N GLU A 141 -12.33 6.39 -6.12
CA GLU A 141 -11.08 6.25 -6.85
C GLU A 141 -10.21 7.49 -6.63
N ILE A 142 -8.90 7.34 -6.76
CA ILE A 142 -7.96 8.45 -6.65
C ILE A 142 -6.71 8.19 -7.49
N VAL A 143 -6.15 9.23 -8.10
CA VAL A 143 -4.84 9.13 -8.75
C VAL A 143 -3.74 9.51 -7.77
N LEU A 144 -2.90 8.54 -7.41
CA LEU A 144 -1.72 8.72 -6.57
C LEU A 144 -0.45 8.61 -7.42
N GLY A 145 0.18 9.74 -7.67
CA GLY A 145 1.31 9.80 -8.62
C GLY A 145 0.83 9.64 -10.06
N THR A 146 1.10 8.49 -10.66
CA THR A 146 0.69 8.15 -12.05
C THR A 146 -0.23 6.94 -12.12
N LYS A 147 -0.70 6.41 -10.98
CA LYS A 147 -1.59 5.25 -10.90
C LYS A 147 -2.93 5.66 -10.32
N GLN A 148 -4.01 5.29 -10.99
CA GLN A 148 -5.35 5.32 -10.42
C GLN A 148 -5.48 4.14 -9.45
N GLU A 149 -6.03 4.40 -8.29
CA GLU A 149 -6.20 3.42 -7.21
C GLU A 149 -7.66 3.36 -6.82
N LEU A 150 -8.20 2.16 -6.69
CA LEU A 150 -9.51 1.91 -6.10
C LEU A 150 -9.41 2.02 -4.58
N VAL A 151 -10.32 2.74 -3.94
CA VAL A 151 -10.25 3.06 -2.52
C VAL A 151 -11.55 2.74 -1.81
N ALA A 152 -11.45 1.98 -0.72
CA ALA A 152 -12.54 1.86 0.25
C ALA A 152 -12.27 2.74 1.47
N LEU A 153 -13.24 3.57 1.83
CA LEU A 153 -13.20 4.41 3.01
C LEU A 153 -13.95 3.73 4.15
N PHE A 154 -13.24 3.28 5.17
CA PHE A 154 -13.81 2.68 6.37
C PHE A 154 -13.83 3.69 7.52
N ALA A 155 -14.97 3.84 8.19
CA ALA A 155 -15.08 4.69 9.37
C ALA A 155 -15.09 3.84 10.65
N ASN A 156 -14.25 4.21 11.61
CA ASN A 156 -14.25 3.65 12.95
C ASN A 156 -14.58 4.72 14.01
N LYS A 157 -14.44 4.40 15.30
CA LYS A 157 -14.72 5.34 16.40
C LYS A 157 -13.79 6.55 16.39
N SER A 158 -12.58 6.44 15.83
CA SER A 158 -11.54 7.47 15.92
C SER A 158 -11.32 8.23 14.62
N CYS A 159 -11.31 7.53 13.47
CA CYS A 159 -10.96 8.14 12.19
C CYS A 159 -11.63 7.44 11.00
N ILE A 160 -11.45 8.02 9.81
CA ILE A 160 -11.71 7.36 8.53
C ILE A 160 -10.37 6.81 8.03
N ILE A 161 -10.41 5.57 7.53
CA ILE A 161 -9.28 4.86 6.97
C ILE A 161 -9.53 4.70 5.47
N ALA A 162 -8.62 5.18 4.64
CA ALA A 162 -8.60 4.90 3.20
C ALA A 162 -7.78 3.64 2.95
N THR A 163 -8.41 2.62 2.45
CA THR A 163 -7.78 1.35 2.11
C THR A 163 -7.74 1.21 0.60
N ILE A 164 -6.54 1.13 0.04
CA ILE A 164 -6.33 0.87 -1.39
C ILE A 164 -6.68 -0.59 -1.63
N LEU A 165 -7.46 -0.81 -2.68
CA LEU A 165 -7.88 -2.14 -3.12
C LEU A 165 -7.24 -2.46 -4.47
N PHE A 166 -6.95 -3.73 -4.69
CA PHE A 166 -6.61 -4.23 -6.01
C PHE A 166 -7.84 -4.18 -6.92
N TYR A 167 -7.63 -3.89 -8.20
CA TYR A 167 -8.64 -4.10 -9.23
C TYR A 167 -8.80 -5.59 -9.53
N GLU A 168 -9.93 -5.99 -10.09
CA GLU A 168 -10.24 -7.40 -10.43
C GLU A 168 -9.12 -8.05 -11.28
N ASN A 169 -8.59 -7.32 -12.24
CA ASN A 169 -7.53 -7.78 -13.13
C ASN A 169 -6.13 -7.88 -12.48
N GLU A 170 -5.98 -7.41 -11.24
CA GLU A 170 -4.74 -7.53 -10.46
C GLU A 170 -4.76 -8.77 -9.55
N ILE A 171 -5.92 -9.45 -9.43
CA ILE A 171 -6.08 -10.65 -8.62
C ILE A 171 -5.82 -11.88 -9.49
N ASN A 172 -4.90 -12.73 -9.04
CA ASN A 172 -4.62 -13.98 -9.71
C ASN A 172 -5.77 -14.98 -9.53
N ASP A 173 -6.06 -15.75 -10.57
CA ASP A 173 -6.99 -16.86 -10.49
C ASP A 173 -6.53 -17.89 -9.43
N LEU A 174 -7.52 -18.45 -8.70
CA LEU A 174 -7.24 -19.52 -7.78
C LEU A 174 -6.73 -20.76 -8.55
N PRO A 175 -5.56 -21.31 -8.20
CA PRO A 175 -5.09 -22.55 -8.82
C PRO A 175 -6.10 -23.69 -8.61
N ILE A 176 -6.29 -24.51 -9.65
CA ILE A 176 -7.16 -25.69 -9.55
C ILE A 176 -6.56 -26.65 -8.52
N MET A 177 -7.30 -26.91 -7.47
CA MET A 177 -6.90 -27.86 -6.41
C MET A 177 -7.66 -29.18 -6.61
N CYS A 178 -6.93 -30.28 -6.48
CA CYS A 178 -7.56 -31.61 -6.51
C CYS A 178 -8.26 -31.89 -5.18
N GLU A 179 -9.50 -32.26 -5.23
CA GLU A 179 -10.23 -32.74 -4.05
C GLU A 179 -9.81 -34.21 -3.74
N HIS A 180 -9.42 -34.43 -2.50
CA HIS A 180 -9.11 -35.78 -2.01
C HIS A 180 -10.14 -36.20 -0.94
N LYS A 181 -10.47 -37.49 -0.92
CA LYS A 181 -11.30 -38.06 0.14
C LYS A 181 -10.56 -37.98 1.47
N VAL A 182 -11.21 -37.42 2.47
CA VAL A 182 -10.65 -37.28 3.82
C VAL A 182 -11.22 -38.43 4.70
N GLU A 183 -10.33 -39.12 5.42
CA GLU A 183 -10.70 -40.12 6.41
C GLU A 183 -11.39 -39.46 7.60
N LYS A 184 -12.59 -39.90 7.95
CA LYS A 184 -13.40 -39.28 9.01
C LYS A 184 -12.72 -39.26 10.37
N ASP A 185 -12.06 -40.35 10.75
CA ASP A 185 -11.40 -40.45 12.06
C ASP A 185 -10.22 -39.49 12.20
N LYS A 186 -9.45 -39.36 11.13
CA LYS A 186 -8.34 -38.37 11.10
C LYS A 186 -8.87 -36.92 11.13
N LEU A 187 -10.00 -36.67 10.46
CA LEU A 187 -10.63 -35.35 10.49
C LEU A 187 -11.12 -34.99 11.91
N GLU A 188 -11.78 -35.89 12.62
CA GLU A 188 -12.25 -35.64 13.98
C GLU A 188 -11.12 -35.47 14.97
N THR A 189 -10.04 -36.27 14.85
CA THR A 189 -8.82 -36.07 15.66
C THR A 189 -8.24 -34.69 15.44
N LEU A 190 -8.06 -34.28 14.17
CA LEU A 190 -7.49 -32.98 13.85
C LEU A 190 -8.38 -31.80 14.31
N LYS A 191 -9.72 -31.93 14.21
CA LYS A 191 -10.65 -30.94 14.76
C LYS A 191 -10.47 -30.77 16.28
N SER A 192 -10.31 -31.87 17.02
CA SER A 192 -10.07 -31.82 18.46
C SER A 192 -8.74 -31.12 18.78
N ASP A 193 -7.70 -31.46 18.06
CA ASP A 193 -6.38 -30.81 18.21
C ASP A 193 -6.43 -29.31 17.91
N ILE A 194 -7.14 -28.91 16.86
CA ILE A 194 -7.34 -27.50 16.50
C ILE A 194 -8.11 -26.78 17.62
N ALA A 195 -9.21 -27.37 18.12
CA ALA A 195 -9.99 -26.78 19.20
C ALA A 195 -9.16 -26.60 20.48
N TYR A 196 -8.35 -27.59 20.84
CA TYR A 196 -7.44 -27.51 22.00
C TYR A 196 -6.36 -26.41 21.85
N ASN A 197 -5.88 -26.19 20.65
CA ASN A 197 -4.86 -25.16 20.33
C ASN A 197 -5.44 -23.79 19.94
N THR A 198 -6.78 -23.65 19.88
CA THR A 198 -7.42 -22.37 19.59
C THR A 198 -7.33 -21.42 20.78
N LYS A 199 -6.81 -20.23 20.55
CA LYS A 199 -6.66 -19.16 21.56
C LYS A 199 -6.90 -17.80 20.92
N GLU A 200 -7.10 -16.76 21.74
CA GLU A 200 -7.18 -15.39 21.26
C GLU A 200 -5.87 -14.96 20.58
N PHE A 201 -6.01 -14.18 19.51
CA PHE A 201 -4.86 -13.66 18.78
C PHE A 201 -4.23 -12.50 19.55
N ASP A 202 -3.04 -12.73 20.10
CA ASP A 202 -2.22 -11.72 20.76
C ASP A 202 -1.10 -11.26 19.84
N TRP A 203 -1.39 -10.23 19.01
CA TRP A 203 -0.41 -9.69 18.06
C TRP A 203 0.79 -9.03 18.73
N GLN A 204 0.67 -8.56 19.97
CA GLN A 204 1.75 -7.93 20.72
C GLN A 204 2.82 -8.92 21.17
N SER A 205 2.47 -10.20 21.28
CA SER A 205 3.43 -11.28 21.58
C SER A 205 4.30 -11.66 20.38
N HIS A 206 3.93 -11.20 19.16
CA HIS A 206 4.66 -11.49 17.94
C HIS A 206 5.57 -10.32 17.58
N TYR A 207 6.86 -10.60 17.41
CA TYR A 207 7.88 -9.60 17.03
C TYR A 207 8.91 -10.21 16.09
N ASP A 208 9.56 -9.36 15.32
CA ASP A 208 10.61 -9.78 14.39
C ASP A 208 11.89 -10.19 15.14
N LYS A 209 12.03 -11.50 15.31
CA LYS A 209 13.20 -12.11 15.98
C LYS A 209 14.49 -11.90 15.21
N TYR A 210 14.42 -11.78 13.87
CA TYR A 210 15.59 -11.53 13.04
C TYR A 210 16.13 -10.12 13.29
N GLN A 211 15.26 -9.12 13.28
CA GLN A 211 15.64 -7.73 13.54
C GLN A 211 16.25 -7.54 14.95
N LEU A 212 15.72 -8.27 15.95
CA LEU A 212 16.32 -8.24 17.29
C LEU A 212 17.73 -8.82 17.31
N LYS A 213 17.94 -9.96 16.63
CA LYS A 213 19.27 -10.58 16.51
C LYS A 213 20.22 -9.66 15.73
N LEU A 214 19.75 -9.04 14.66
CA LEU A 214 20.55 -8.11 13.86
C LEU A 214 20.96 -6.87 14.67
N ARG A 215 20.03 -6.28 15.43
CA ARG A 215 20.35 -5.16 16.36
C ARG A 215 21.44 -5.54 17.35
N LYS A 216 21.32 -6.72 17.96
CA LYS A 216 22.33 -7.22 18.90
C LYS A 216 23.69 -7.37 18.23
N LEU A 217 23.73 -8.02 17.05
CA LEU A 217 24.96 -8.20 16.26
C LEU A 217 25.63 -6.87 15.91
N ILE A 218 24.85 -5.87 15.51
CA ILE A 218 25.35 -4.52 15.20
C ILE A 218 25.93 -3.88 16.47
N PHE A 219 25.18 -3.92 17.57
CA PHE A 219 25.61 -3.36 18.86
C PHE A 219 26.92 -3.98 19.35
N ASP A 220 27.07 -5.30 19.23
CA ASP A 220 28.28 -6.04 19.63
C ASP A 220 29.50 -5.67 18.74
N LYS A 221 29.26 -5.18 17.53
CA LYS A 221 30.32 -4.77 16.57
C LYS A 221 30.66 -3.27 16.60
N ILE A 222 29.88 -2.45 17.30
CA ILE A 222 30.20 -1.04 17.48
C ILE A 222 31.47 -0.91 18.34
N PRO A 223 32.52 -0.19 17.89
CA PRO A 223 33.71 0.04 18.69
C PRO A 223 33.33 0.70 20.03
N LYS A 224 33.65 0.04 21.14
CA LYS A 224 33.55 0.67 22.46
C LYS A 224 34.63 1.78 22.54
N LYS A 225 34.19 3.00 22.76
CA LYS A 225 35.08 4.12 23.03
C LYS A 225 35.80 3.94 24.35
#